data_a01b2aa9c760c4eec8ac639029a5935e
#
_entry.id   a01b2aa9c760c4eec8ac639029a5935e
#
_cell.length_a   1.000
_cell.length_b   1.000
_cell.length_c   1.000
_cell.angle_alpha   90.00
_cell.angle_beta   90.00
_cell.angle_gamma   90.00
#
_symmetry.space_group_name_H-M   'P 1'
#
loop_
_entity.id
_entity.type
_entity.pdbx_description
1 polymer ?
#
loop_
_entity_poly.entity_id
_entity_poly.type
_entity_poly.pdbx_seq_one_letter_code
_entity_poly.pdbx_strand_id
1 'polypeptide(L)'
;VSVTDQSIFSPERYVGTRAPIEEAVPLPPEVYFSEEWYDREVETIFRREWLVATREEEIPNPGDYVRLDIVDEPLVILRDDDGVIRALSASCRHRGSELMTGSGNCRRITCPYHAWSYALDGELIATPAMHEADDFDKADHPLPSVRAETWGGFVFINFDPDAKPLLESLGGLVERMAPYRMEEMKVTRKWEN
;
A
#
# COMPACT_ATOMS: atom_id res chain seq x y z
N VAL A 1 -29.54 34.04 11.81
CA VAL A 1 -29.76 32.68 11.29
C VAL A 1 -28.67 31.84 11.88
N SER A 2 -29.01 31.01 12.88
CA SER A 2 -28.09 30.06 13.52
C SER A 2 -27.63 29.08 12.45
N VAL A 3 -26.36 29.11 12.07
CA VAL A 3 -25.71 28.01 11.37
C VAL A 3 -25.62 26.92 12.41
N THR A 4 -26.52 25.95 12.35
CA THR A 4 -26.37 24.70 13.09
C THR A 4 -25.04 24.07 12.61
N ASP A 5 -24.14 23.89 13.54
CA ASP A 5 -22.85 23.21 13.36
C ASP A 5 -23.14 21.75 12.99
N GLN A 6 -23.49 21.51 11.71
CA GLN A 6 -23.69 20.16 11.20
C GLN A 6 -22.32 19.61 10.89
N SER A 7 -22.02 18.42 11.47
CA SER A 7 -20.80 17.68 11.17
C SER A 7 -20.52 17.66 9.66
N ILE A 8 -19.25 17.76 9.28
CA ILE A 8 -18.80 17.65 7.89
C ILE A 8 -19.26 16.33 7.23
N PHE A 9 -19.57 15.31 8.02
CA PHE A 9 -20.05 13.99 7.55
C PHE A 9 -21.58 13.87 7.49
N SER A 10 -22.31 14.92 7.76
CA SER A 10 -23.78 14.90 7.76
C SER A 10 -24.30 14.64 6.34
N PRO A 11 -25.09 13.58 6.09
CA PRO A 11 -25.59 13.24 4.74
C PRO A 11 -26.36 14.37 4.07
N GLU A 12 -27.03 15.22 4.87
CA GLU A 12 -27.83 16.36 4.41
C GLU A 12 -26.99 17.39 3.64
N ARG A 13 -25.70 17.51 3.94
CA ARG A 13 -24.77 18.40 3.24
C ARG A 13 -24.52 17.97 1.79
N TYR A 14 -24.75 16.70 1.47
CA TYR A 14 -24.43 16.07 0.20
C TYR A 14 -25.64 15.75 -0.67
N VAL A 15 -26.83 16.21 -0.26
CA VAL A 15 -28.08 15.97 -1.02
C VAL A 15 -27.98 16.54 -2.44
N GLY A 16 -27.46 17.78 -2.59
CA GLY A 16 -27.27 18.39 -3.88
C GLY A 16 -26.24 17.68 -4.79
N THR A 17 -25.19 17.12 -4.19
CA THR A 17 -24.18 16.34 -4.94
C THR A 17 -24.73 15.02 -5.47
N ARG A 18 -25.74 14.45 -4.80
CA ARG A 18 -26.41 13.20 -5.18
C ARG A 18 -27.65 13.40 -6.05
N ALA A 19 -27.93 14.63 -6.43
CA ALA A 19 -29.05 14.95 -7.33
C ALA A 19 -28.78 14.36 -8.76
N PRO A 20 -29.83 14.26 -9.62
CA PRO A 20 -29.63 13.98 -11.03
C PRO A 20 -28.60 14.92 -11.66
N ILE A 21 -27.89 14.45 -12.69
CA ILE A 21 -26.72 15.15 -13.25
C ILE A 21 -27.03 16.58 -13.69
N GLU A 22 -28.27 16.83 -14.14
CA GLU A 22 -28.75 18.14 -14.59
C GLU A 22 -28.90 19.15 -13.44
N GLU A 23 -29.04 18.68 -12.20
CA GLU A 23 -29.26 19.48 -11.00
C GLU A 23 -28.12 19.34 -9.97
N ALA A 24 -27.18 18.41 -10.22
CA ALA A 24 -26.12 18.10 -9.29
C ALA A 24 -25.17 19.31 -9.09
N VAL A 25 -24.72 19.49 -7.85
CA VAL A 25 -23.72 20.49 -7.49
C VAL A 25 -22.42 19.81 -7.06
N PRO A 26 -21.26 20.48 -7.17
CA PRO A 26 -19.98 19.96 -6.65
C PRO A 26 -20.06 19.61 -5.16
N LEU A 27 -19.10 18.80 -4.71
CA LEU A 27 -18.89 18.54 -3.28
C LEU A 27 -18.61 19.85 -2.54
N PRO A 28 -19.01 19.96 -1.26
CA PRO A 28 -18.61 21.09 -0.42
C PRO A 28 -17.09 21.27 -0.44
N PRO A 29 -16.56 22.51 -0.52
CA PRO A 29 -15.13 22.77 -0.63
C PRO A 29 -14.29 22.12 0.47
N GLU A 30 -14.82 22.00 1.69
CA GLU A 30 -14.15 21.42 2.86
C GLU A 30 -13.67 19.99 2.63
N VAL A 31 -14.35 19.23 1.78
CA VAL A 31 -13.98 17.85 1.43
C VAL A 31 -12.58 17.77 0.82
N TYR A 32 -12.12 18.83 0.15
CA TYR A 32 -10.84 18.84 -0.58
C TYR A 32 -9.64 19.29 0.28
N PHE A 33 -9.84 19.79 1.49
CA PHE A 33 -8.75 20.32 2.31
C PHE A 33 -8.90 20.07 3.82
N SER A 34 -9.96 19.40 4.25
CA SER A 34 -10.17 19.10 5.68
C SER A 34 -9.35 17.89 6.09
N GLU A 35 -8.51 18.04 7.12
CA GLU A 35 -7.79 16.93 7.75
C GLU A 35 -8.76 15.87 8.28
N GLU A 36 -9.87 16.30 8.93
CA GLU A 36 -10.90 15.39 9.45
C GLU A 36 -11.53 14.54 8.33
N TRP A 37 -11.71 15.12 7.13
CA TRP A 37 -12.20 14.37 5.97
C TRP A 37 -11.16 13.37 5.48
N TYR A 38 -9.91 13.79 5.35
CA TYR A 38 -8.80 12.93 4.95
C TYR A 38 -8.61 11.76 5.93
N ASP A 39 -8.60 12.01 7.24
CA ASP A 39 -8.52 10.96 8.26
C ASP A 39 -9.65 9.94 8.08
N ARG A 40 -10.85 10.42 7.76
CA ARG A 40 -12.00 9.54 7.50
C ARG A 40 -11.81 8.70 6.23
N GLU A 41 -11.28 9.27 5.16
CA GLU A 41 -10.95 8.54 3.93
C GLU A 41 -9.87 7.49 4.19
N VAL A 42 -8.84 7.84 4.95
CA VAL A 42 -7.79 6.90 5.36
C VAL A 42 -8.41 5.67 6.05
N GLU A 43 -9.26 5.88 7.04
CA GLU A 43 -9.84 4.79 7.83
C GLU A 43 -10.89 3.97 7.07
N THR A 44 -11.64 4.59 6.15
CA THR A 44 -12.79 3.93 5.52
C THR A 44 -12.54 3.50 4.07
N ILE A 45 -11.53 4.04 3.41
CA ILE A 45 -11.19 3.75 2.02
C ILE A 45 -9.76 3.20 1.93
N PHE A 46 -8.76 4.04 2.22
CA PHE A 46 -7.37 3.67 1.94
C PHE A 46 -6.86 2.48 2.75
N ARG A 47 -7.37 2.28 3.98
CA ARG A 47 -7.03 1.12 4.82
C ARG A 47 -7.91 -0.10 4.57
N ARG A 48 -8.94 -0.01 3.71
CA ARG A 48 -9.94 -1.07 3.48
C ARG A 48 -10.00 -1.58 2.07
N GLU A 49 -9.65 -0.73 1.10
CA GLU A 49 -9.80 -1.06 -0.32
C GLU A 49 -8.46 -1.46 -0.94
N TRP A 50 -8.53 -2.11 -2.10
CA TRP A 50 -7.35 -2.45 -2.89
C TRP A 50 -6.77 -1.21 -3.56
N LEU A 51 -5.53 -0.87 -3.23
CA LEU A 51 -4.80 0.27 -3.77
C LEU A 51 -3.76 -0.21 -4.79
N VAL A 52 -3.62 0.50 -5.89
CA VAL A 52 -2.51 0.26 -6.83
C VAL A 52 -1.20 0.76 -6.21
N ALA A 53 -0.23 -0.12 -6.06
CA ALA A 53 1.09 0.21 -5.54
C ALA A 53 2.10 0.49 -6.65
N THR A 54 2.24 -0.43 -7.60
CA THR A 54 3.21 -0.32 -8.68
C THR A 54 2.82 -1.21 -9.86
N ARG A 55 3.68 -1.33 -10.86
CA ARG A 55 3.56 -2.32 -11.93
C ARG A 55 4.54 -3.47 -11.73
N GLU A 56 4.13 -4.67 -12.16
CA GLU A 56 4.97 -5.86 -12.09
C GLU A 56 6.28 -5.71 -12.89
N GLU A 57 6.26 -4.90 -13.95
CA GLU A 57 7.46 -4.64 -14.78
C GLU A 57 8.56 -3.83 -14.06
N GLU A 58 8.26 -3.23 -12.92
CA GLU A 58 9.26 -2.52 -12.10
C GLU A 58 10.04 -3.46 -11.19
N ILE A 59 9.50 -4.66 -10.96
CA ILE A 59 10.09 -5.70 -10.12
C ILE A 59 10.07 -7.07 -10.84
N PRO A 60 10.67 -7.18 -12.05
CA PRO A 60 10.55 -8.38 -12.88
C PRO A 60 11.31 -9.60 -12.37
N ASN A 61 12.38 -9.41 -11.58
CA ASN A 61 13.26 -10.49 -11.15
C ASN A 61 13.24 -10.68 -9.62
N PRO A 62 13.58 -11.87 -9.11
CA PRO A 62 13.80 -12.04 -7.67
C PRO A 62 14.79 -11.02 -7.11
N GLY A 63 14.43 -10.44 -5.96
CA GLY A 63 15.19 -9.40 -5.31
C GLY A 63 14.91 -7.97 -5.81
N ASP A 64 14.24 -7.79 -6.94
CA ASP A 64 13.85 -6.46 -7.40
C ASP A 64 12.83 -5.86 -6.43
N TYR A 65 13.01 -4.56 -6.12
CA TYR A 65 12.16 -3.86 -5.19
C TYR A 65 11.89 -2.41 -5.61
N VAL A 66 10.78 -1.88 -5.14
CA VAL A 66 10.46 -0.46 -5.13
C VAL A 66 9.96 -0.06 -3.74
N ARG A 67 10.47 1.07 -3.22
CA ARG A 67 10.07 1.65 -1.94
C ARG A 67 9.03 2.73 -2.21
N LEU A 68 7.90 2.70 -1.50
CA LEU A 68 6.78 3.62 -1.64
C LEU A 68 6.25 4.03 -0.27
N ASP A 69 5.73 5.26 -0.16
CA ASP A 69 4.86 5.67 0.93
C ASP A 69 3.41 5.56 0.45
N ILE A 70 2.62 4.77 1.14
CA ILE A 70 1.20 4.62 0.84
C ILE A 70 0.43 4.86 2.13
N VAL A 71 -0.40 5.89 2.16
CA VAL A 71 -1.16 6.29 3.35
C VAL A 71 -0.23 6.51 4.57
N ASP A 72 0.89 7.20 4.35
CA ASP A 72 1.95 7.45 5.35
C ASP A 72 2.62 6.20 5.93
N GLU A 73 2.33 5.01 5.36
CA GLU A 73 3.00 3.77 5.71
C GLU A 73 4.18 3.52 4.75
N PRO A 74 5.40 3.43 5.27
CA PRO A 74 6.57 3.13 4.46
C PRO A 74 6.57 1.65 4.09
N LEU A 75 6.39 1.35 2.81
CA LEU A 75 6.36 -0.01 2.27
C LEU A 75 7.50 -0.27 1.30
N VAL A 76 7.97 -1.49 1.25
CA VAL A 76 8.76 -2.04 0.16
C VAL A 76 7.94 -3.11 -0.56
N ILE A 77 7.74 -2.90 -1.86
CA ILE A 77 7.12 -3.88 -2.75
C ILE A 77 8.27 -4.59 -3.46
N LEU A 78 8.33 -5.90 -3.34
CA LEU A 78 9.45 -6.67 -3.89
C LEU A 78 8.98 -8.01 -4.45
N ARG A 79 9.84 -8.63 -5.26
CA ARG A 79 9.69 -10.03 -5.67
C ARG A 79 10.66 -10.88 -4.86
N ASP A 80 10.13 -11.87 -4.13
CA ASP A 80 10.95 -12.78 -3.32
C ASP A 80 11.67 -13.85 -4.19
N ASP A 81 12.45 -14.69 -3.53
CA ASP A 81 13.25 -15.73 -4.20
C ASP A 81 12.38 -16.80 -4.91
N ASP A 82 11.14 -16.99 -4.47
CA ASP A 82 10.15 -17.91 -5.07
C ASP A 82 9.35 -17.23 -6.19
N GLY A 83 9.62 -15.97 -6.49
CA GLY A 83 8.92 -15.17 -7.50
C GLY A 83 7.60 -14.57 -7.01
N VAL A 84 7.27 -14.70 -5.73
CA VAL A 84 6.06 -14.13 -5.13
C VAL A 84 6.27 -12.63 -4.87
N ILE A 85 5.27 -11.82 -5.19
CA ILE A 85 5.30 -10.39 -4.88
C ILE A 85 4.85 -10.19 -3.44
N ARG A 86 5.67 -9.47 -2.67
CA ARG A 86 5.44 -9.12 -1.27
C ARG A 86 5.32 -7.61 -1.11
N ALA A 87 4.51 -7.21 -0.14
CA ALA A 87 4.46 -5.85 0.38
C ALA A 87 4.82 -5.91 1.86
N LEU A 88 5.98 -5.38 2.23
CA LEU A 88 6.53 -5.43 3.58
C LEU A 88 6.73 -4.01 4.11
N SER A 89 6.64 -3.85 5.44
CA SER A 89 7.04 -2.59 6.07
C SER A 89 8.50 -2.28 5.78
N ALA A 90 8.78 -1.06 5.35
CA ALA A 90 10.14 -0.57 5.16
C ALA A 90 10.79 -0.08 6.48
N SER A 91 10.14 -0.29 7.63
CA SER A 91 10.63 0.11 8.95
C SER A 91 11.23 -1.08 9.71
N CYS A 92 12.47 -0.93 10.18
CA CYS A 92 13.19 -1.97 10.93
C CYS A 92 12.50 -2.26 12.27
N ARG A 93 12.27 -3.55 12.58
CA ARG A 93 11.67 -3.99 13.85
C ARG A 93 12.50 -3.69 15.09
N HIS A 94 13.80 -3.36 14.92
CA HIS A 94 14.66 -3.00 16.04
C HIS A 94 14.34 -1.60 16.60
N ARG A 95 14.44 -0.55 15.76
CA ARG A 95 14.26 0.86 16.18
C ARG A 95 13.63 1.75 15.09
N GLY A 96 12.80 1.19 14.21
CA GLY A 96 12.06 1.97 13.23
C GLY A 96 12.90 2.65 12.14
N SER A 97 14.19 2.27 11.99
CA SER A 97 15.03 2.83 10.92
C SER A 97 14.51 2.42 9.56
N GLU A 98 14.51 3.34 8.61
CA GLU A 98 14.20 3.03 7.22
C GLU A 98 15.19 2.00 6.66
N LEU A 99 14.65 0.93 6.06
CA LEU A 99 15.42 -0.21 5.59
C LEU A 99 15.94 -0.04 4.17
N MET A 100 15.15 0.61 3.31
CA MET A 100 15.40 0.72 1.87
C MET A 100 14.90 2.05 1.35
N THR A 101 15.51 2.53 0.26
CA THR A 101 15.12 3.76 -0.44
C THR A 101 15.06 3.51 -1.95
N GLY A 102 14.21 4.26 -2.67
CA GLY A 102 14.12 4.19 -4.11
C GLY A 102 13.74 2.80 -4.64
N SER A 103 14.46 2.34 -5.65
CA SER A 103 14.29 1.03 -6.27
C SER A 103 15.64 0.37 -6.55
N GLY A 104 15.66 -0.96 -6.67
CA GLY A 104 16.89 -1.70 -6.92
C GLY A 104 16.69 -3.20 -6.85
N ASN A 105 17.80 -3.92 -6.64
CA ASN A 105 17.80 -5.36 -6.44
C ASN A 105 18.64 -5.73 -5.22
N CYS A 106 18.15 -6.61 -4.38
CA CYS A 106 18.85 -7.09 -3.19
C CYS A 106 18.59 -8.59 -2.97
N ARG A 107 19.52 -9.25 -2.29
CA ARG A 107 19.37 -10.66 -1.88
C ARG A 107 18.76 -10.82 -0.50
N ARG A 108 18.72 -9.74 0.27
CA ARG A 108 18.16 -9.65 1.62
C ARG A 108 18.02 -8.18 1.97
N ILE A 109 17.10 -7.87 2.86
CA ILE A 109 16.90 -6.52 3.38
C ILE A 109 17.80 -6.35 4.60
N THR A 110 18.75 -5.43 4.56
CA THR A 110 19.67 -5.20 5.69
C THR A 110 19.53 -3.78 6.21
N CYS A 111 19.22 -3.66 7.50
CA CYS A 111 19.10 -2.38 8.17
C CYS A 111 20.42 -1.63 8.19
N PRO A 112 20.48 -0.38 7.70
CA PRO A 112 21.73 0.39 7.66
C PRO A 112 22.20 0.83 9.05
N TYR A 113 21.33 0.75 10.07
CA TYR A 113 21.66 1.24 11.42
C TYR A 113 22.43 0.20 12.25
N HIS A 114 21.89 -1.02 12.44
CA HIS A 114 22.54 -2.06 13.27
C HIS A 114 22.63 -3.42 12.54
N ALA A 115 22.50 -3.43 11.23
CA ALA A 115 22.65 -4.60 10.39
C ALA A 115 21.67 -5.77 10.70
N TRP A 116 20.52 -5.51 11.36
CA TRP A 116 19.45 -6.50 11.37
C TRP A 116 19.08 -6.82 9.92
N SER A 117 19.00 -8.10 9.61
CA SER A 117 18.77 -8.52 8.23
C SER A 117 17.55 -9.43 8.13
N TYR A 118 16.78 -9.19 7.09
CA TYR A 118 15.54 -9.93 6.80
C TYR A 118 15.69 -10.61 5.44
N ALA A 119 15.09 -11.78 5.32
CA ALA A 119 14.86 -12.45 4.04
C ALA A 119 13.84 -11.65 3.19
N LEU A 120 13.69 -12.02 1.93
CA LEU A 120 12.78 -11.31 1.01
C LEU A 120 11.29 -11.58 1.30
N ASP A 121 10.98 -12.59 2.08
CA ASP A 121 9.64 -12.86 2.62
C ASP A 121 9.31 -12.09 3.91
N GLY A 122 10.31 -11.37 4.46
CA GLY A 122 10.20 -10.57 5.68
C GLY A 122 10.68 -11.26 6.95
N GLU A 123 11.09 -12.53 6.90
CA GLU A 123 11.62 -13.24 8.07
C GLU A 123 12.91 -12.60 8.58
N LEU A 124 13.05 -12.42 9.91
CA LEU A 124 14.27 -11.89 10.52
C LEU A 124 15.34 -13.00 10.61
N ILE A 125 16.39 -12.88 9.79
CA ILE A 125 17.41 -13.92 9.65
C ILE A 125 18.70 -13.66 10.43
N ALA A 126 19.06 -12.37 10.67
CA ALA A 126 20.28 -12.03 11.39
C ALA A 126 20.10 -10.79 12.29
N THR A 127 20.66 -10.90 13.51
CA THR A 127 20.58 -9.87 14.55
C THR A 127 21.94 -9.72 15.24
N PRO A 128 22.89 -9.02 14.61
CA PRO A 128 24.21 -8.82 15.21
C PRO A 128 24.11 -8.24 16.64
N ALA A 129 24.97 -8.71 17.54
CA ALA A 129 25.06 -8.31 18.95
C ALA A 129 23.83 -8.64 19.83
N MET A 130 22.91 -9.51 19.37
CA MET A 130 21.77 -9.98 20.19
C MET A 130 21.98 -11.37 20.80
N HIS A 131 23.18 -11.95 20.68
CA HIS A 131 23.49 -13.31 21.14
C HIS A 131 23.48 -13.49 22.67
N GLU A 132 23.47 -12.40 23.43
CA GLU A 132 23.39 -12.39 24.90
C GLU A 132 21.96 -12.13 25.42
N ALA A 133 20.97 -11.99 24.54
CA ALA A 133 19.58 -11.74 24.93
C ALA A 133 18.86 -13.11 25.09
N ASP A 134 18.66 -13.55 26.34
CA ASP A 134 18.14 -14.86 26.68
C ASP A 134 16.68 -15.09 26.20
N ASP A 135 15.86 -14.05 26.12
CA ASP A 135 14.43 -14.11 25.80
C ASP A 135 14.10 -13.57 24.38
N PHE A 136 15.11 -13.49 23.48
CA PHE A 136 14.91 -12.95 22.15
C PHE A 136 14.76 -14.06 21.10
N ASP A 137 13.57 -14.20 20.52
CA ASP A 137 13.32 -15.05 19.36
C ASP A 137 13.14 -14.21 18.07
N LYS A 138 13.94 -14.51 17.05
CA LYS A 138 13.84 -13.85 15.74
C LYS A 138 12.50 -14.12 15.07
N ALA A 139 11.88 -15.27 15.31
CA ALA A 139 10.60 -15.63 14.74
C ALA A 139 9.46 -14.67 15.15
N ASP A 140 9.59 -13.98 16.29
CA ASP A 140 8.62 -13.01 16.77
C ASP A 140 8.79 -11.61 16.14
N HIS A 141 9.82 -11.44 15.29
CA HIS A 141 10.21 -10.13 14.78
C HIS A 141 10.29 -10.05 13.24
N PRO A 142 9.40 -10.71 12.48
CA PRO A 142 9.36 -10.52 11.03
C PRO A 142 8.95 -9.08 10.69
N LEU A 143 9.25 -8.64 9.47
CA LEU A 143 8.67 -7.40 8.95
C LEU A 143 7.17 -7.54 8.83
N PRO A 144 6.36 -6.58 9.30
CA PRO A 144 4.94 -6.57 9.04
C PRO A 144 4.68 -6.63 7.54
N SER A 145 3.73 -7.47 7.14
CA SER A 145 3.32 -7.61 5.75
C SER A 145 1.93 -7.04 5.52
N VAL A 146 1.73 -6.50 4.34
CA VAL A 146 0.43 -6.07 3.81
C VAL A 146 0.04 -7.03 2.70
N ARG A 147 -1.25 -7.28 2.50
CA ARG A 147 -1.69 -8.14 1.39
C ARG A 147 -1.26 -7.54 0.07
N ALA A 148 -0.73 -8.38 -0.82
CA ALA A 148 -0.36 -8.01 -2.17
C ALA A 148 -0.91 -9.03 -3.16
N GLU A 149 -1.59 -8.56 -4.20
CA GLU A 149 -2.12 -9.37 -5.30
C GLU A 149 -1.89 -8.64 -6.62
N THR A 150 -1.93 -9.35 -7.73
CA THR A 150 -1.68 -8.77 -9.05
C THR A 150 -2.85 -8.96 -10.00
N TRP A 151 -3.08 -7.97 -10.85
CA TRP A 151 -4.01 -8.06 -11.95
C TRP A 151 -3.65 -7.06 -13.05
N GLY A 152 -3.69 -7.51 -14.31
CA GLY A 152 -3.45 -6.65 -15.49
C GLY A 152 -2.06 -6.02 -15.55
N GLY A 153 -1.05 -6.66 -14.93
CA GLY A 153 0.31 -6.13 -14.82
C GLY A 153 0.49 -5.09 -13.72
N PHE A 154 -0.52 -4.86 -12.88
CA PHE A 154 -0.43 -4.00 -11.70
C PHE A 154 -0.31 -4.84 -10.42
N VAL A 155 0.45 -4.31 -9.48
CA VAL A 155 0.51 -4.79 -8.10
C VAL A 155 -0.45 -3.97 -7.27
N PHE A 156 -1.36 -4.64 -6.59
CA PHE A 156 -2.31 -4.05 -5.65
C PHE A 156 -1.94 -4.47 -4.24
N ILE A 157 -2.19 -3.58 -3.29
CA ILE A 157 -2.06 -3.86 -1.85
C ILE A 157 -3.39 -3.59 -1.14
N ASN A 158 -3.57 -4.25 0.02
CA ASN A 158 -4.67 -3.95 0.92
C ASN A 158 -4.21 -4.09 2.37
N PHE A 159 -4.41 -3.05 3.18
CA PHE A 159 -4.03 -3.04 4.59
C PHE A 159 -4.98 -3.88 5.46
N ASP A 160 -6.19 -4.18 4.99
CA ASP A 160 -7.13 -5.06 5.68
C ASP A 160 -6.77 -6.53 5.44
N PRO A 161 -6.33 -7.28 6.47
CA PRO A 161 -6.00 -8.70 6.32
C PRO A 161 -7.21 -9.55 5.93
N ASP A 162 -8.42 -9.09 6.25
CA ASP A 162 -9.68 -9.78 5.99
C ASP A 162 -10.35 -9.33 4.67
N ALA A 163 -9.70 -8.46 3.90
CA ALA A 163 -10.22 -8.02 2.60
C ALA A 163 -10.52 -9.20 1.68
N LYS A 164 -11.58 -9.09 0.89
CA LYS A 164 -11.86 -10.06 -0.17
C LYS A 164 -10.69 -10.16 -1.15
N PRO A 165 -10.48 -11.32 -1.80
CA PRO A 165 -9.50 -11.43 -2.90
C PRO A 165 -9.69 -10.32 -3.93
N LEU A 166 -8.59 -9.83 -4.51
CA LEU A 166 -8.59 -8.73 -5.49
C LEU A 166 -9.57 -8.99 -6.64
N LEU A 167 -9.51 -10.16 -7.26
CA LEU A 167 -10.36 -10.49 -8.40
C LEU A 167 -11.86 -10.51 -8.04
N GLU A 168 -12.19 -10.91 -6.82
CA GLU A 168 -13.58 -10.85 -6.33
C GLU A 168 -14.02 -9.40 -6.14
N SER A 169 -13.14 -8.54 -5.61
CA SER A 169 -13.41 -7.11 -5.41
C SER A 169 -13.57 -6.36 -6.74
N LEU A 170 -12.77 -6.71 -7.75
CA LEU A 170 -12.87 -6.14 -9.09
C LEU A 170 -14.12 -6.58 -9.84
N GLY A 171 -14.65 -7.78 -9.54
CA GLY A 171 -15.89 -8.30 -10.14
C GLY A 171 -15.92 -8.19 -11.66
N GLY A 172 -16.99 -7.65 -12.23
CA GLY A 172 -17.17 -7.50 -13.67
C GLY A 172 -16.19 -6.59 -14.39
N LEU A 173 -15.33 -5.85 -13.64
CA LEU A 173 -14.26 -5.04 -14.24
C LEU A 173 -13.24 -5.92 -14.97
N VAL A 174 -12.96 -7.11 -14.46
CA VAL A 174 -12.01 -8.06 -15.05
C VAL A 174 -12.39 -8.38 -16.50
N GLU A 175 -13.64 -8.74 -16.75
CA GLU A 175 -14.14 -9.05 -18.08
C GLU A 175 -14.16 -7.81 -19.00
N ARG A 176 -14.57 -6.66 -18.46
CA ARG A 176 -14.64 -5.41 -19.23
C ARG A 176 -13.27 -4.93 -19.71
N MET A 177 -12.23 -5.18 -18.91
CA MET A 177 -10.87 -4.74 -19.23
C MET A 177 -10.06 -5.76 -20.03
N ALA A 178 -10.49 -7.02 -20.12
CA ALA A 178 -9.79 -8.07 -20.85
C ALA A 178 -9.40 -7.71 -22.30
N PRO A 179 -10.26 -7.01 -23.12
CA PRO A 179 -9.88 -6.63 -24.47
C PRO A 179 -8.68 -5.67 -24.56
N TYR A 180 -8.34 -4.95 -23.47
CA TYR A 180 -7.26 -3.97 -23.46
C TYR A 180 -5.88 -4.59 -23.22
N ARG A 181 -5.80 -5.87 -22.79
CA ARG A 181 -4.53 -6.59 -22.55
C ARG A 181 -3.55 -5.77 -21.73
N MET A 182 -4.00 -5.25 -20.57
CA MET A 182 -3.24 -4.31 -19.75
C MET A 182 -1.90 -4.88 -19.25
N GLU A 183 -1.81 -6.21 -19.11
CA GLU A 183 -0.59 -6.93 -18.75
C GLU A 183 0.53 -6.80 -19.79
N GLU A 184 0.20 -6.49 -21.04
CA GLU A 184 1.16 -6.27 -22.12
C GLU A 184 1.57 -4.80 -22.26
N MET A 185 0.87 -3.88 -21.61
CA MET A 185 1.19 -2.47 -21.65
C MET A 185 2.47 -2.19 -20.86
N LYS A 186 3.23 -1.19 -21.31
CA LYS A 186 4.47 -0.73 -20.68
C LYS A 186 4.37 0.74 -20.31
N VAL A 187 4.99 1.11 -19.20
CA VAL A 187 5.14 2.51 -18.82
C VAL A 187 6.07 3.21 -19.81
N THR A 188 5.55 4.20 -20.53
CA THR A 188 6.34 4.98 -21.48
C THR A 188 6.84 6.28 -20.88
N ARG A 189 6.19 6.80 -19.83
CA ARG A 189 6.57 8.04 -19.14
C ARG A 189 5.98 8.10 -17.74
N LYS A 190 6.78 8.59 -16.78
CA LYS A 190 6.34 8.96 -15.43
C LYS A 190 6.32 10.48 -15.29
N TRP A 191 5.36 10.98 -14.52
CA TRP A 191 5.24 12.38 -14.14
C TRP A 191 5.16 12.44 -12.62
N GLU A 192 5.97 13.29 -12.02
CA GLU A 192 5.92 13.64 -10.62
C GLU A 192 5.48 15.10 -10.52
N ASN A 193 4.48 15.41 -9.72
CA ASN A 193 3.97 16.77 -9.47
C ASN A 193 4.42 17.26 -8.11
#